data_7805415f837b871d5dc00c77cabcc5d0
#
_entry.id   7805415f837b871d5dc00c77cabcc5d0
#
_cell.length_a   1.000
_cell.length_b   1.000
_cell.length_c   1.000
_cell.angle_alpha   90.00
_cell.angle_beta   90.00
_cell.angle_gamma   90.00
#
_symmetry.space_group_name_H-M   'P 1'
#
loop_
_entity.id
_entity.type
_entity.pdbx_description
1 polymer ?
#
loop_
_entity_poly.entity_id
_entity_poly.type
_entity_poly.pdbx_seq_one_letter_code
_entity_poly.pdbx_strand_id
1 'polypeptide(L)'
;MNMFSNLTPILIRILKLDQLKYRSLTRGEIELCRSVFGNLIEYDKVLVMNQPYLPWQHSYIFMAPQGIIHCKDAIYRDDYSLENTDYKAIFIHEMTHVLQHQKRINVLIQGAILQTAYYLSFKYYNPYAYVLIDGKYFWSYNIEQQADIAKDIYLGKIQNIILEK
;
A
#
# COMPACT_ATOMS: atom_id res chain seq x y z
N MET A 1 -43.98 -10.32 13.49
CA MET A 1 -42.63 -10.30 14.11
C MET A 1 -41.64 -10.63 13.01
N ASN A 2 -40.90 -9.60 12.51
CA ASN A 2 -40.10 -9.72 11.29
C ASN A 2 -38.87 -10.62 11.51
N MET A 3 -38.87 -11.80 10.87
CA MET A 3 -37.75 -12.75 10.89
C MET A 3 -36.41 -12.12 10.42
N PHE A 4 -36.45 -11.05 9.65
CA PHE A 4 -35.28 -10.32 9.15
C PHE A 4 -34.62 -9.41 10.20
N SER A 5 -35.33 -8.98 11.28
CA SER A 5 -34.77 -8.10 12.30
C SER A 5 -33.68 -8.77 13.16
N ASN A 6 -33.68 -10.11 13.22
CA ASN A 6 -32.70 -10.87 14.00
C ASN A 6 -31.46 -11.30 13.18
N LEU A 7 -31.52 -11.22 11.84
CA LEU A 7 -30.41 -11.58 10.96
C LEU A 7 -29.34 -10.47 10.89
N THR A 8 -29.75 -9.23 10.99
CA THR A 8 -28.84 -8.08 10.88
C THR A 8 -27.72 -8.07 11.95
N PRO A 9 -28.01 -8.26 13.27
CA PRO A 9 -26.97 -8.33 14.27
C PRO A 9 -26.02 -9.51 14.08
N ILE A 10 -26.56 -10.65 13.61
CA ILE A 10 -25.77 -11.85 13.33
C ILE A 10 -24.82 -11.61 12.17
N LEU A 11 -25.29 -11.00 11.07
CA LEU A 11 -24.47 -10.64 9.93
C LEU A 11 -23.40 -9.62 10.28
N ILE A 12 -23.71 -8.60 11.08
CA ILE A 12 -22.75 -7.61 11.57
C ILE A 12 -21.61 -8.32 12.30
N ARG A 13 -21.91 -9.27 13.19
CA ARG A 13 -20.91 -10.01 13.94
C ARG A 13 -20.10 -10.99 13.09
N ILE A 14 -20.75 -11.74 12.19
CA ILE A 14 -20.07 -12.67 11.29
C ILE A 14 -19.11 -11.93 10.36
N LEU A 15 -19.53 -10.80 9.82
CA LEU A 15 -18.74 -9.96 8.93
C LEU A 15 -17.82 -8.99 9.67
N LYS A 16 -17.86 -8.99 11.03
CA LYS A 16 -17.08 -8.07 11.89
C LYS A 16 -17.22 -6.59 11.51
N LEU A 17 -18.41 -6.20 11.04
CA LEU A 17 -18.69 -4.81 10.60
C LEU A 17 -18.66 -3.83 11.77
N ASP A 18 -18.92 -4.30 12.99
CA ASP A 18 -18.79 -3.55 14.25
C ASP A 18 -17.33 -3.21 14.61
N GLN A 19 -16.36 -3.91 14.01
CA GLN A 19 -14.93 -3.70 14.20
C GLN A 19 -14.27 -2.98 13.01
N LEU A 20 -15.04 -2.68 11.98
CA LEU A 20 -14.53 -2.02 10.78
C LEU A 20 -14.11 -0.60 11.10
N LYS A 21 -12.83 -0.31 10.88
CA LYS A 21 -12.28 1.04 10.90
C LYS A 21 -11.81 1.41 9.50
N TYR A 22 -12.18 2.59 9.06
CA TYR A 22 -11.64 3.18 7.84
C TYR A 22 -11.52 4.69 8.04
N ARG A 23 -10.56 5.30 7.39
CA ARG A 23 -10.32 6.73 7.45
C ARG A 23 -9.62 7.25 6.21
N SER A 24 -9.77 8.52 5.94
CA SER A 24 -8.91 9.26 5.01
C SER A 24 -7.50 9.42 5.59
N LEU A 25 -6.57 9.88 4.78
CA LEU A 25 -5.24 10.23 5.23
C LEU A 25 -5.28 11.41 6.21
N THR A 26 -4.41 11.37 7.21
CA THR A 26 -4.19 12.53 8.09
C THR A 26 -3.36 13.59 7.35
N ARG A 27 -3.36 14.81 7.88
CA ARG A 27 -2.51 15.88 7.35
C ARG A 27 -1.02 15.50 7.40
N GLY A 28 -0.58 14.87 8.49
CA GLY A 28 0.80 14.42 8.65
C GLY A 28 1.19 13.36 7.61
N GLU A 29 0.28 12.41 7.31
CA GLU A 29 0.50 11.40 6.27
C GLU A 29 0.57 12.02 4.87
N ILE A 30 -0.27 13.02 4.58
CA ILE A 30 -0.21 13.76 3.32
C ILE A 30 1.12 14.50 3.18
N GLU A 31 1.57 15.20 4.23
CA GLU A 31 2.86 15.90 4.24
C GLU A 31 4.03 14.91 4.07
N LEU A 32 3.98 13.78 4.77
CA LEU A 32 4.94 12.68 4.63
C LEU A 32 5.01 12.19 3.16
N CYS A 33 3.88 11.90 2.54
CA CYS A 33 3.83 11.42 1.15
C CYS A 33 4.26 12.49 0.15
N ARG A 34 3.93 13.75 0.38
CA ARG A 34 4.36 14.86 -0.50
C ARG A 34 5.87 15.03 -0.56
N SER A 35 6.61 14.66 0.47
CA SER A 35 8.08 14.70 0.44
C SER A 35 8.67 13.76 -0.61
N VAL A 36 7.94 12.70 -1.00
CA VAL A 36 8.36 11.70 -1.98
C VAL A 36 7.66 11.90 -3.32
N PHE A 37 6.33 12.06 -3.31
CA PHE A 37 5.48 12.03 -4.51
C PHE A 37 5.02 13.42 -4.97
N GLY A 38 5.30 14.48 -4.20
CA GLY A 38 4.77 15.81 -4.52
C GLY A 38 3.24 15.80 -4.63
N ASN A 39 2.73 16.25 -5.76
CA ASN A 39 1.29 16.27 -6.07
C ASN A 39 0.87 15.19 -7.09
N LEU A 40 1.64 14.11 -7.23
CA LEU A 40 1.32 13.03 -8.17
C LEU A 40 0.15 12.16 -7.72
N ILE A 41 -0.18 12.16 -6.42
CA ILE A 41 -1.27 11.38 -5.81
C ILE A 41 -2.46 12.30 -5.51
N GLU A 42 -3.66 11.83 -5.83
CA GLU A 42 -4.93 12.42 -5.37
C GLU A 42 -5.20 11.94 -3.94
N TYR A 43 -4.61 12.63 -2.95
CA TYR A 43 -4.58 12.22 -1.53
C TYR A 43 -5.96 12.14 -0.89
N ASP A 44 -6.90 12.99 -1.32
CA ASP A 44 -8.30 13.04 -0.87
C ASP A 44 -9.11 11.79 -1.21
N LYS A 45 -8.65 11.02 -2.19
CA LYS A 45 -9.28 9.76 -2.61
C LYS A 45 -8.73 8.52 -1.88
N VAL A 46 -7.68 8.68 -1.07
CA VAL A 46 -7.01 7.54 -0.41
C VAL A 46 -7.70 7.21 0.90
N LEU A 47 -7.95 5.93 1.11
CA LEU A 47 -8.48 5.40 2.36
C LEU A 47 -7.52 4.39 2.97
N VAL A 48 -7.50 4.34 4.29
CA VAL A 48 -6.84 3.31 5.10
C VAL A 48 -7.91 2.55 5.87
N MET A 49 -7.86 1.22 5.84
CA MET A 49 -8.83 0.40 6.56
C MET A 49 -8.20 -0.81 7.24
N ASN A 50 -8.81 -1.23 8.36
CA ASN A 50 -8.36 -2.36 9.17
C ASN A 50 -8.88 -3.72 8.68
N GLN A 51 -9.35 -3.80 7.45
CA GLN A 51 -9.79 -5.06 6.85
C GLN A 51 -8.75 -5.56 5.85
N PRO A 52 -8.37 -6.85 5.93
CA PRO A 52 -7.46 -7.43 4.96
C PRO A 52 -8.09 -7.44 3.57
N TYR A 53 -7.29 -7.22 2.54
CA TYR A 53 -7.71 -7.34 1.14
C TYR A 53 -8.00 -8.81 0.77
N LEU A 54 -7.15 -9.73 1.25
CA LEU A 54 -7.31 -11.17 1.04
C LEU A 54 -7.58 -11.86 2.39
N PRO A 55 -8.48 -12.87 2.46
CA PRO A 55 -8.78 -13.58 3.71
C PRO A 55 -7.54 -14.15 4.41
N TRP A 56 -6.55 -14.58 3.62
CA TRP A 56 -5.28 -15.16 4.10
C TRP A 56 -4.12 -14.15 4.21
N GLN A 57 -4.39 -12.85 4.02
CA GLN A 57 -3.38 -11.81 4.23
C GLN A 57 -2.75 -11.93 5.62
N HIS A 58 -1.43 -11.95 5.67
CA HIS A 58 -0.70 -12.04 6.94
C HIS A 58 -0.95 -10.80 7.81
N SER A 59 -0.92 -10.96 9.14
CA SER A 59 -1.31 -9.90 10.08
C SER A 59 -0.39 -8.68 10.09
N TYR A 60 0.82 -8.81 9.56
CA TYR A 60 1.83 -7.76 9.51
C TYR A 60 2.16 -7.30 8.08
N ILE A 61 1.27 -7.57 7.13
CA ILE A 61 1.43 -7.15 5.74
C ILE A 61 0.34 -6.14 5.38
N PHE A 62 0.73 -5.07 4.74
CA PHE A 62 -0.16 -4.14 4.05
C PHE A 62 -0.42 -4.59 2.62
N MET A 63 -1.52 -4.13 2.04
CA MET A 63 -1.82 -4.31 0.62
C MET A 63 -2.61 -3.09 0.11
N ALA A 64 -2.20 -2.54 -1.02
CA ALA A 64 -2.90 -1.40 -1.63
C ALA A 64 -3.23 -1.60 -3.14
N PRO A 65 -3.84 -2.73 -3.55
CA PRO A 65 -3.95 -3.06 -4.97
C PRO A 65 -4.98 -2.22 -5.74
N GLN A 66 -5.89 -1.54 -5.05
CA GLN A 66 -7.00 -0.75 -5.64
C GLN A 66 -7.05 0.69 -5.11
N GLY A 67 -5.93 1.23 -4.65
CA GLY A 67 -5.85 2.59 -4.15
C GLY A 67 -6.38 2.78 -2.73
N ILE A 68 -6.75 1.69 -2.06
CA ILE A 68 -7.12 1.65 -0.63
C ILE A 68 -6.04 0.84 0.08
N ILE A 69 -5.53 1.35 1.19
CA ILE A 69 -4.54 0.65 2.02
C ILE A 69 -5.28 -0.27 2.97
N HIS A 70 -5.08 -1.57 2.80
CA HIS A 70 -5.66 -2.64 3.61
C HIS A 70 -4.61 -3.18 4.59
N CYS A 71 -4.98 -3.29 5.85
CA CYS A 71 -4.16 -3.93 6.88
C CYS A 71 -5.06 -4.66 7.89
N LYS A 72 -4.46 -5.42 8.81
CA LYS A 72 -5.19 -5.95 9.96
C LYS A 72 -4.96 -5.08 11.20
N ASP A 73 -5.82 -5.21 12.22
CA ASP A 73 -5.76 -4.42 13.45
C ASP A 73 -4.37 -4.36 14.10
N ALA A 74 -3.59 -5.44 14.00
CA ALA A 74 -2.25 -5.52 14.57
C ALA A 74 -1.31 -4.39 14.10
N ILE A 75 -1.50 -3.94 12.86
CA ILE A 75 -0.66 -2.90 12.22
C ILE A 75 -1.46 -1.66 11.81
N TYR A 76 -2.76 -1.63 12.02
CA TYR A 76 -3.57 -0.43 11.82
C TYR A 76 -3.15 0.67 12.79
N ARG A 77 -2.99 1.89 12.29
CA ARG A 77 -2.66 3.09 13.07
C ARG A 77 -3.59 4.24 12.69
N ASP A 78 -3.88 5.09 13.64
CA ASP A 78 -4.71 6.28 13.40
C ASP A 78 -3.93 7.36 12.63
N ASP A 79 -2.60 7.35 12.72
CA ASP A 79 -1.70 8.24 11.96
C ASP A 79 -0.32 7.63 11.80
N TYR A 80 0.03 7.18 10.59
CA TYR A 80 1.35 6.60 10.31
C TYR A 80 2.47 7.64 10.32
N SER A 81 2.17 8.93 10.17
CA SER A 81 3.17 9.99 10.24
C SER A 81 3.77 10.19 11.64
N LEU A 82 3.08 9.67 12.67
CA LEU A 82 3.54 9.72 14.06
C LEU A 82 4.30 8.46 14.48
N GLU A 83 4.29 7.43 13.65
CA GLU A 83 4.94 6.16 13.93
C GLU A 83 6.48 6.23 13.71
N ASN A 84 7.17 5.14 14.04
CA ASN A 84 8.61 5.03 13.78
C ASN A 84 8.93 4.99 12.27
N THR A 85 10.22 5.08 11.96
CA THR A 85 10.71 5.15 10.57
C THR A 85 10.31 3.94 9.75
N ASP A 86 10.26 2.74 10.32
CA ASP A 86 9.91 1.51 9.61
C ASP A 86 8.45 1.54 9.15
N TYR A 87 7.52 1.95 10.03
CA TYR A 87 6.12 2.12 9.66
C TYR A 87 5.92 3.18 8.57
N LYS A 88 6.62 4.32 8.69
CA LYS A 88 6.59 5.39 7.68
C LYS A 88 7.11 4.88 6.33
N ALA A 89 8.22 4.14 6.35
CA ALA A 89 8.83 3.60 5.15
C ALA A 89 7.91 2.57 4.44
N ILE A 90 7.26 1.68 5.20
CA ILE A 90 6.27 0.74 4.66
C ILE A 90 5.05 1.51 4.15
N PHE A 91 4.58 2.55 4.85
CA PHE A 91 3.47 3.36 4.41
C PHE A 91 3.76 4.05 3.05
N ILE A 92 4.97 4.58 2.86
CA ILE A 92 5.41 5.13 1.56
C ILE A 92 5.43 4.06 0.46
N HIS A 93 5.88 2.84 0.77
CA HIS A 93 5.82 1.70 -0.17
C HIS A 93 4.37 1.47 -0.65
N GLU A 94 3.42 1.37 0.27
CA GLU A 94 1.99 1.17 -0.07
C GLU A 94 1.39 2.36 -0.82
N MET A 95 1.79 3.58 -0.48
CA MET A 95 1.36 4.78 -1.21
C MET A 95 1.88 4.79 -2.66
N THR A 96 2.98 4.07 -2.95
CA THR A 96 3.40 3.84 -4.34
C THR A 96 2.38 2.99 -5.10
N HIS A 97 1.85 1.94 -4.48
CA HIS A 97 0.79 1.13 -5.09
C HIS A 97 -0.51 1.92 -5.29
N VAL A 98 -0.81 2.86 -4.39
CA VAL A 98 -1.91 3.82 -4.60
C VAL A 98 -1.65 4.69 -5.82
N LEU A 99 -0.45 5.27 -5.96
CA LEU A 99 -0.06 6.05 -7.13
C LEU A 99 -0.18 5.24 -8.42
N GLN A 100 0.34 4.02 -8.43
CA GLN A 100 0.25 3.10 -9.58
C GLN A 100 -1.21 2.84 -9.97
N HIS A 101 -2.08 2.57 -8.99
CA HIS A 101 -3.51 2.39 -9.23
C HIS A 101 -4.14 3.66 -9.85
N GLN A 102 -3.84 4.85 -9.32
CA GLN A 102 -4.34 6.12 -9.86
C GLN A 102 -3.81 6.39 -11.28
N LYS A 103 -2.64 5.84 -11.64
CA LYS A 103 -2.10 5.81 -13.01
C LYS A 103 -2.66 4.67 -13.88
N ARG A 104 -3.72 3.98 -13.40
CA ARG A 104 -4.39 2.87 -14.09
C ARG A 104 -3.52 1.63 -14.31
N ILE A 105 -2.47 1.46 -13.51
CA ILE A 105 -1.69 0.22 -13.47
C ILE A 105 -2.48 -0.81 -12.66
N ASN A 106 -2.63 -2.02 -13.21
CA ASN A 106 -3.28 -3.11 -12.50
C ASN A 106 -2.30 -3.74 -11.51
N VAL A 107 -2.22 -3.17 -10.30
CA VAL A 107 -1.30 -3.59 -9.23
C VAL A 107 -1.56 -5.04 -8.83
N LEU A 108 -2.83 -5.45 -8.75
CA LEU A 108 -3.19 -6.81 -8.34
C LEU A 108 -2.64 -7.87 -9.31
N ILE A 109 -2.87 -7.69 -10.61
CA ILE A 109 -2.40 -8.64 -11.63
C ILE A 109 -0.87 -8.64 -11.70
N GLN A 110 -0.24 -7.46 -11.74
CA GLN A 110 1.22 -7.39 -11.81
C GLN A 110 1.87 -7.96 -10.55
N GLY A 111 1.35 -7.66 -9.36
CA GLY A 111 1.82 -8.25 -8.11
C GLY A 111 1.68 -9.77 -8.09
N ALA A 112 0.55 -10.32 -8.57
CA ALA A 112 0.36 -11.76 -8.67
C ALA A 112 1.36 -12.43 -9.63
N ILE A 113 1.66 -11.80 -10.77
CA ILE A 113 2.68 -12.28 -11.72
C ILE A 113 4.07 -12.29 -11.07
N LEU A 114 4.47 -11.17 -10.42
CA LEU A 114 5.76 -11.05 -9.77
C LEU A 114 5.91 -12.07 -8.62
N GLN A 115 4.87 -12.25 -7.82
CA GLN A 115 4.85 -13.22 -6.73
C GLN A 115 4.94 -14.66 -7.25
N THR A 116 4.25 -14.97 -8.36
CA THR A 116 4.34 -16.27 -9.03
C THR A 116 5.75 -16.51 -9.55
N ALA A 117 6.36 -15.53 -10.23
CA ALA A 117 7.73 -15.63 -10.72
C ALA A 117 8.74 -15.85 -9.57
N TYR A 118 8.56 -15.17 -8.43
CA TYR A 118 9.37 -15.36 -7.24
C TYR A 118 9.33 -16.80 -6.75
N TYR A 119 8.15 -17.41 -6.64
CA TYR A 119 8.03 -18.80 -6.18
C TYR A 119 8.48 -19.81 -7.22
N LEU A 120 8.14 -19.64 -8.51
CA LEU A 120 8.55 -20.53 -9.57
C LEU A 120 10.08 -20.53 -9.81
N SER A 121 10.75 -19.42 -9.51
CA SER A 121 12.20 -19.33 -9.55
C SER A 121 12.88 -19.90 -8.28
N PHE A 122 12.15 -20.60 -7.40
CA PHE A 122 12.67 -21.02 -6.09
C PHE A 122 13.30 -19.87 -5.29
N LYS A 123 12.69 -18.65 -5.41
CA LYS A 123 13.14 -17.41 -4.78
C LYS A 123 14.45 -16.81 -5.31
N TYR A 124 14.99 -17.34 -6.42
CA TYR A 124 16.15 -16.71 -7.08
C TYR A 124 15.79 -15.34 -7.68
N TYR A 125 14.60 -15.22 -8.29
CA TYR A 125 14.08 -13.93 -8.73
C TYR A 125 13.48 -13.18 -7.55
N ASN A 126 14.08 -12.05 -7.16
CA ASN A 126 13.55 -11.16 -6.15
C ASN A 126 12.90 -9.95 -6.82
N PRO A 127 11.54 -9.82 -6.81
CA PRO A 127 10.84 -8.70 -7.45
C PRO A 127 11.11 -7.34 -6.81
N TYR A 128 11.61 -7.31 -5.57
CA TYR A 128 11.92 -6.09 -4.82
C TYR A 128 13.34 -5.58 -5.10
N ALA A 129 14.25 -6.49 -5.46
CA ALA A 129 15.63 -6.11 -5.70
C ALA A 129 15.75 -5.24 -6.97
N TYR A 130 16.38 -4.10 -6.84
CA TYR A 130 16.62 -3.19 -7.95
C TYR A 130 18.06 -2.66 -7.93
N VAL A 131 18.52 -2.19 -9.09
CA VAL A 131 19.74 -1.42 -9.25
C VAL A 131 19.34 -0.14 -9.98
N LEU A 132 19.75 1.01 -9.44
CA LEU A 132 19.57 2.27 -10.15
C LEU A 132 20.52 2.30 -11.35
N ILE A 133 19.96 2.49 -12.52
CA ILE A 133 20.69 2.61 -13.77
C ILE A 133 20.54 4.05 -14.24
N ASP A 134 21.66 4.69 -14.51
CA ASP A 134 21.68 6.06 -15.02
C ASP A 134 20.83 6.21 -16.28
N GLY A 135 19.99 7.22 -16.31
CA GLY A 135 19.03 7.47 -17.39
C GLY A 135 17.80 6.55 -17.43
N LYS A 136 17.66 5.61 -16.49
CA LYS A 136 16.46 4.78 -16.41
C LYS A 136 15.38 5.46 -15.58
N TYR A 137 14.21 5.70 -16.21
CA TYR A 137 13.07 6.35 -15.55
C TYR A 137 12.41 5.47 -14.49
N PHE A 138 11.87 6.08 -13.44
CA PHE A 138 11.12 5.43 -12.37
C PHE A 138 10.07 4.44 -12.88
N TRP A 139 9.28 4.81 -13.88
CA TRP A 139 8.21 3.97 -14.45
C TRP A 139 8.71 2.77 -15.28
N SER A 140 10.01 2.65 -15.52
CA SER A 140 10.62 1.50 -16.20
C SER A 140 11.00 0.36 -15.28
N TYR A 141 10.84 0.55 -13.97
CA TYR A 141 10.97 -0.49 -12.95
C TYR A 141 9.66 -1.25 -12.78
N ASN A 142 9.70 -2.49 -12.28
CA ASN A 142 8.46 -3.20 -11.92
C ASN A 142 7.78 -2.55 -10.71
N ILE A 143 6.51 -2.91 -10.42
CA ILE A 143 5.71 -2.23 -9.41
C ILE A 143 6.29 -2.32 -8.00
N GLU A 144 6.93 -3.45 -7.63
CA GLU A 144 7.54 -3.64 -6.32
C GLU A 144 8.88 -2.88 -6.21
N GLN A 145 9.67 -2.88 -7.28
CA GLN A 145 10.88 -2.05 -7.36
C GLN A 145 10.55 -0.57 -7.24
N GLN A 146 9.50 -0.09 -7.92
CA GLN A 146 9.03 1.29 -7.78
C GLN A 146 8.68 1.61 -6.32
N ALA A 147 8.01 0.70 -5.63
CA ALA A 147 7.62 0.89 -4.23
C ALA A 147 8.83 0.90 -3.29
N ASP A 148 9.82 0.05 -3.52
CA ASP A 148 11.07 0.05 -2.75
C ASP A 148 11.97 1.26 -3.08
N ILE A 149 11.99 1.74 -4.33
CA ILE A 149 12.63 3.00 -4.72
C ILE A 149 12.02 4.18 -3.95
N ALA A 150 10.69 4.28 -3.90
CA ALA A 150 10.01 5.35 -3.16
C ALA A 150 10.31 5.29 -1.66
N LYS A 151 10.35 4.08 -1.08
CA LYS A 151 10.77 3.85 0.30
C LYS A 151 12.22 4.31 0.54
N ASP A 152 13.14 4.00 -0.36
CA ASP A 152 14.54 4.38 -0.23
C ASP A 152 14.78 5.88 -0.47
N ILE A 153 13.97 6.54 -1.30
CA ILE A 153 13.92 8.01 -1.40
C ILE A 153 13.50 8.61 -0.05
N TYR A 154 12.42 8.11 0.56
CA TYR A 154 11.96 8.55 1.88
C TYR A 154 13.06 8.40 2.94
N LEU A 155 13.78 7.28 2.92
CA LEU A 155 14.87 6.99 3.85
C LEU A 155 16.16 7.81 3.58
N GLY A 156 16.17 8.65 2.54
CA GLY A 156 17.33 9.46 2.17
C GLY A 156 18.52 8.66 1.62
N LYS A 157 18.28 7.41 1.16
CA LYS A 157 19.34 6.54 0.61
C LYS A 157 19.66 6.85 -0.84
N ILE A 158 18.68 7.38 -1.58
CA ILE A 158 18.80 7.73 -3.00
C ILE A 158 18.10 9.06 -3.29
N GLN A 159 18.48 9.70 -4.39
CA GLN A 159 17.83 10.93 -4.88
C GLN A 159 16.40 10.64 -5.35
N ASN A 160 15.55 11.67 -5.36
CA ASN A 160 14.15 11.52 -5.75
C ASN A 160 13.98 11.52 -7.27
N ILE A 161 14.07 10.35 -7.88
CA ILE A 161 13.85 10.13 -9.31
C ILE A 161 12.37 10.04 -9.73
N ILE A 162 11.44 10.13 -8.76
CA ILE A 162 9.99 10.11 -9.05
C ILE A 162 9.53 11.46 -9.58
N LEU A 163 10.12 12.54 -9.08
CA LEU A 163 9.78 13.92 -9.43
C LEU A 163 10.66 14.50 -10.56
N GLU A 164 11.71 13.80 -10.93
CA GLU A 164 12.54 14.16 -12.09
C GLU A 164 11.76 13.96 -13.40
N LYS A 165 11.88 14.93 -14.31
CA LYS A 165 11.19 14.92 -15.61
C LYS A 165 12.07 14.33 -16.69
#